data_5a19f4d17b10e036256f04726c210790
#
_entry.id   5a19f4d17b10e036256f04726c210790
#
_cell.length_a   1.000
_cell.length_b   1.000
_cell.length_c   1.000
_cell.angle_alpha   90.00
_cell.angle_beta   90.00
_cell.angle_gamma   90.00
#
_symmetry.space_group_name_H-M   'P 1'
#
loop_
_entity.id
_entity.type
_entity.pdbx_description
1 polymer ?
#
loop_
_entity_poly.entity_id
_entity_poly.type
_entity_poly.pdbx_seq_one_letter_code
_entity_poly.pdbx_strand_id
1 'polypeptide(L)'
;MNTLKHLSCIILLSIIMWGCGTQDQKEYRVEIVAYDYAFQAPSELPSGWITFVLNNEQAHEIHEISFARIPEGVTYPEYLNEYVGAWGILLKEYQDGEFERPGLSARANELLPEWADGVEYVNARGLVSPGRSAEKTVYLAPGLYSVDCWVKTEDGIIHLTAGMTRPLTITEESANSPEPSFDNSITLHENEIDVDWNAETGFHSFAVRMEADSEGKPAHNNIHLIKLEEDTNLDEVNIWMDWYKVGGLRAPAPAEFLGGVSTYDAIPGESATYFSLEIDEPGEYAWIVQVPEGEQLWRTFNVQ
;
A
#
# COMPACT_ATOMS: atom_id res chain seq x y z
N MET A 1 48.17 73.03 -31.82
CA MET A 1 48.45 71.60 -31.97
C MET A 1 47.80 70.91 -30.83
N ASN A 2 46.55 70.44 -31.07
CA ASN A 2 45.70 69.77 -30.05
C ASN A 2 45.69 68.29 -30.36
N THR A 3 46.24 67.48 -29.45
CA THR A 3 46.17 66.04 -29.53
C THR A 3 44.95 65.55 -28.76
N LEU A 4 43.97 65.02 -29.49
CA LEU A 4 42.79 64.34 -28.96
C LEU A 4 43.16 62.93 -28.42
N LYS A 5 42.97 62.68 -27.15
CA LYS A 5 43.07 61.35 -26.57
C LYS A 5 41.69 60.64 -26.65
N HIS A 6 41.62 59.55 -27.41
CA HIS A 6 40.49 58.68 -27.45
C HIS A 6 40.52 57.78 -26.20
N LEU A 7 39.46 57.90 -25.39
CA LEU A 7 39.16 57.02 -24.24
C LEU A 7 38.23 55.88 -24.70
N SER A 8 38.81 54.69 -24.88
CA SER A 8 38.01 53.51 -25.19
C SER A 8 37.39 52.97 -23.91
N CYS A 9 36.08 53.04 -23.83
CA CYS A 9 35.29 52.44 -22.75
C CYS A 9 35.03 50.96 -23.08
N ILE A 10 35.71 50.06 -22.36
CA ILE A 10 35.47 48.62 -22.43
C ILE A 10 34.28 48.31 -21.51
N ILE A 11 33.12 48.01 -22.11
CA ILE A 11 31.97 47.51 -21.38
C ILE A 11 32.16 46.02 -21.13
N LEU A 12 32.43 45.65 -19.87
CA LEU A 12 32.47 44.27 -19.43
C LEU A 12 31.00 43.80 -19.27
N LEU A 13 30.54 42.98 -20.22
CA LEU A 13 29.26 42.29 -20.12
C LEU A 13 29.44 41.09 -19.15
N SER A 14 29.04 41.25 -17.87
CA SER A 14 28.96 40.14 -16.93
C SER A 14 27.74 39.29 -17.27
N ILE A 15 27.93 38.14 -17.90
CA ILE A 15 26.92 37.11 -18.08
C ILE A 15 26.69 36.47 -16.70
N ILE A 16 25.59 36.85 -16.05
CA ILE A 16 25.09 36.14 -14.87
C ILE A 16 24.45 34.83 -15.40
N MET A 17 25.22 33.74 -15.35
CA MET A 17 24.62 32.40 -15.51
C MET A 17 23.81 32.13 -14.27
N TRP A 18 22.48 32.25 -14.39
CA TRP A 18 21.57 31.62 -13.46
C TRP A 18 21.74 30.11 -13.62
N GLY A 19 22.50 29.52 -12.73
CA GLY A 19 22.47 28.09 -12.53
C GLY A 19 21.09 27.73 -12.04
N CYS A 20 20.30 27.07 -12.90
CA CYS A 20 19.11 26.30 -12.47
C CYS A 20 19.66 25.16 -11.62
N GLY A 21 19.83 25.37 -10.33
CA GLY A 21 20.03 24.29 -9.37
C GLY A 21 18.76 23.46 -9.38
N THR A 22 18.82 22.25 -9.88
CA THR A 22 17.84 21.23 -9.56
C THR A 22 17.89 21.10 -8.04
N GLN A 23 16.89 21.67 -7.37
CA GLN A 23 16.65 21.39 -5.96
C GLN A 23 16.31 19.90 -5.96
N ASP A 24 17.16 19.06 -5.37
CA ASP A 24 16.81 17.67 -5.10
C ASP A 24 15.54 17.69 -4.26
N GLN A 25 14.41 17.41 -4.90
CA GLN A 25 13.13 17.32 -4.23
C GLN A 25 13.21 16.10 -3.31
N LYS A 26 13.22 16.38 -2.00
CA LYS A 26 13.33 15.34 -0.98
C LYS A 26 12.02 14.59 -0.89
N GLU A 27 12.10 13.27 -0.87
CA GLU A 27 10.98 12.39 -0.57
C GLU A 27 10.35 12.74 0.78
N TYR A 28 9.02 12.79 0.83
CA TYR A 28 8.28 13.03 2.06
C TYR A 28 7.94 11.70 2.73
N ARG A 29 8.66 11.35 3.78
CA ARG A 29 8.56 10.05 4.48
C ARG A 29 7.89 10.23 5.83
N VAL A 30 6.99 9.28 6.15
CA VAL A 30 6.19 9.24 7.38
C VAL A 30 6.22 7.84 7.96
N GLU A 31 6.61 7.68 9.21
CA GLU A 31 6.53 6.42 9.91
C GLU A 31 5.14 6.22 10.54
N ILE A 32 4.61 5.02 10.36
CA ILE A 32 3.43 4.49 11.06
C ILE A 32 3.88 3.28 11.86
N VAL A 33 3.87 3.40 13.18
CA VAL A 33 4.23 2.28 14.06
C VAL A 33 2.96 1.49 14.40
N ALA A 34 2.98 0.20 14.10
CA ALA A 34 1.92 -0.73 14.47
C ALA A 34 2.18 -1.30 15.88
N TYR A 35 1.10 -1.37 16.65
CA TYR A 35 0.97 -2.15 17.87
C TYR A 35 -0.17 -3.15 17.67
N ASP A 36 -0.42 -4.07 18.61
CA ASP A 36 -1.43 -5.15 18.43
C ASP A 36 -2.76 -4.48 18.12
N TYR A 37 -3.38 -3.73 17.98
CA TYR A 37 -4.67 -3.12 17.58
C TYR A 37 -4.65 -1.60 17.62
N ALA A 38 -3.48 -1.02 17.35
CA ALA A 38 -3.36 0.43 17.30
C ALA A 38 -2.25 0.88 16.32
N PHE A 39 -2.42 2.05 15.73
CA PHE A 39 -1.36 2.75 15.02
C PHE A 39 -0.91 3.99 15.77
N GLN A 40 0.39 4.24 15.81
CA GLN A 40 0.95 5.55 16.10
C GLN A 40 1.33 6.20 14.77
N ALA A 41 0.67 7.29 14.42
CA ALA A 41 0.87 8.03 13.19
C ALA A 41 0.55 9.51 13.40
N PRO A 42 1.04 10.42 12.54
CA PRO A 42 0.57 11.79 12.48
C PRO A 42 -0.94 11.88 12.23
N SER A 43 -1.57 12.93 12.72
CA SER A 43 -3.00 13.20 12.46
C SER A 43 -3.23 14.13 11.28
N GLU A 44 -2.17 14.77 10.77
CA GLU A 44 -2.23 15.74 9.67
C GLU A 44 -0.95 15.67 8.84
N LEU A 45 -1.08 15.68 7.51
CA LEU A 45 0.01 15.64 6.53
C LEU A 45 -0.33 16.54 5.34
N PRO A 46 0.68 17.05 4.59
CA PRO A 46 0.45 17.75 3.33
C PRO A 46 0.00 16.78 2.22
N SER A 47 -0.64 17.31 1.18
CA SER A 47 -1.05 16.55 -0.01
C SER A 47 0.13 16.25 -0.95
N GLY A 48 -0.02 15.20 -1.77
CA GLY A 48 0.98 14.81 -2.78
C GLY A 48 1.53 13.40 -2.57
N TRP A 49 2.68 13.12 -3.15
CA TRP A 49 3.37 11.84 -2.96
C TRP A 49 3.97 11.74 -1.56
N ILE A 50 3.61 10.69 -0.84
CA ILE A 50 4.06 10.41 0.53
C ILE A 50 4.49 8.95 0.62
N THR A 51 5.68 8.72 1.16
CA THR A 51 6.17 7.38 1.49
C THR A 51 5.85 7.09 2.95
N PHE A 52 4.99 6.12 3.17
CA PHE A 52 4.65 5.60 4.49
C PHE A 52 5.51 4.38 4.81
N VAL A 53 6.18 4.43 5.93
CA VAL A 53 6.93 3.29 6.48
C VAL A 53 6.03 2.61 7.51
N LEU A 54 5.51 1.42 7.19
CA LEU A 54 4.84 0.59 8.19
C LEU A 54 5.90 -0.15 8.99
N ASN A 55 6.08 0.28 10.24
CA ASN A 55 6.96 -0.38 11.20
C ASN A 55 6.14 -1.33 12.07
N ASN A 56 6.33 -2.64 11.87
CA ASN A 56 5.63 -3.70 12.60
C ASN A 56 6.55 -4.43 13.61
N GLU A 57 7.56 -3.76 14.13
CA GLU A 57 8.49 -4.33 15.11
C GLU A 57 7.92 -4.44 16.53
N GLN A 58 6.84 -3.69 16.83
CA GLN A 58 6.26 -3.58 18.16
C GLN A 58 5.00 -4.44 18.36
N ALA A 59 4.46 -5.05 17.29
CA ALA A 59 3.27 -5.88 17.34
C ALA A 59 3.62 -7.37 17.29
N HIS A 60 2.67 -8.20 17.73
CA HIS A 60 2.79 -9.67 17.72
C HIS A 60 2.05 -10.30 16.52
N GLU A 61 1.25 -9.53 15.82
CA GLU A 61 0.47 -9.98 14.67
C GLU A 61 0.92 -9.30 13.38
N ILE A 62 0.57 -9.91 12.25
CA ILE A 62 0.76 -9.33 10.93
C ILE A 62 -0.18 -8.15 10.73
N HIS A 63 0.30 -7.09 10.08
CA HIS A 63 -0.48 -5.89 9.80
C HIS A 63 -0.34 -5.43 8.36
N GLU A 64 -1.29 -4.59 7.96
CA GLU A 64 -1.22 -3.77 6.75
C GLU A 64 -1.70 -2.35 7.07
N ILE A 65 -1.41 -1.41 6.19
CA ILE A 65 -2.06 -0.09 6.22
C ILE A 65 -2.87 0.10 4.95
N SER A 66 -4.10 0.59 5.10
CA SER A 66 -4.93 1.11 4.02
C SER A 66 -5.35 2.53 4.33
N PHE A 67 -5.59 3.32 3.29
CA PHE A 67 -6.11 4.68 3.41
C PHE A 67 -7.49 4.72 2.79
N ALA A 68 -8.52 4.91 3.62
CA ALA A 68 -9.88 5.11 3.18
C ALA A 68 -10.19 6.61 3.20
N ARG A 69 -10.36 7.23 2.03
CA ARG A 69 -10.82 8.62 1.93
C ARG A 69 -12.29 8.67 2.28
N ILE A 70 -12.62 9.45 3.30
CA ILE A 70 -13.98 9.62 3.81
C ILE A 70 -14.69 10.65 2.94
N PRO A 71 -15.94 10.40 2.49
CA PRO A 71 -16.70 11.34 1.66
C PRO A 71 -16.87 12.70 2.33
N GLU A 72 -16.90 13.75 1.51
CA GLU A 72 -17.14 15.11 2.01
C GLU A 72 -18.46 15.19 2.76
N GLY A 73 -18.45 15.82 3.93
CA GLY A 73 -19.61 15.95 4.80
C GLY A 73 -19.81 14.80 5.79
N VAL A 74 -19.07 13.71 5.66
CA VAL A 74 -19.06 12.59 6.63
C VAL A 74 -17.96 12.83 7.65
N THR A 75 -18.29 12.73 8.92
CA THR A 75 -17.31 12.87 10.02
C THR A 75 -16.65 11.53 10.32
N TYR A 76 -15.45 11.58 10.93
CA TYR A 76 -14.77 10.34 11.34
C TYR A 76 -15.59 9.48 12.34
N PRO A 77 -16.31 10.05 13.33
CA PRO A 77 -17.21 9.26 14.17
C PRO A 77 -18.36 8.57 13.40
N GLU A 78 -18.93 9.20 12.37
CA GLU A 78 -19.93 8.58 11.50
C GLU A 78 -19.33 7.44 10.70
N TYR A 79 -18.13 7.64 10.11
CA TYR A 79 -17.38 6.56 9.45
C TYR A 79 -17.18 5.37 10.38
N LEU A 80 -16.73 5.58 11.62
CA LEU A 80 -16.54 4.47 12.57
C LEU A 80 -17.85 3.78 12.95
N ASN A 81 -18.89 4.53 13.26
CA ASN A 81 -20.13 3.94 13.77
C ASN A 81 -20.96 3.26 12.68
N GLU A 82 -21.05 3.86 11.49
CA GLU A 82 -21.93 3.39 10.44
C GLU A 82 -21.22 2.48 9.44
N TYR A 83 -20.03 2.89 8.94
CA TYR A 83 -19.31 2.11 7.94
C TYR A 83 -18.53 0.95 8.57
N VAL A 84 -17.64 1.25 9.51
CA VAL A 84 -16.82 0.24 10.20
C VAL A 84 -17.69 -0.70 11.03
N GLY A 85 -18.71 -0.16 11.71
CA GLY A 85 -19.70 -0.94 12.46
C GLY A 85 -20.45 -1.91 11.57
N ALA A 86 -20.87 -1.50 10.37
CA ALA A 86 -21.55 -2.38 9.40
C ALA A 86 -20.65 -3.54 8.95
N TRP A 87 -19.36 -3.29 8.67
CA TRP A 87 -18.40 -4.34 8.34
C TRP A 87 -18.20 -5.34 9.48
N GLY A 88 -18.16 -4.86 10.73
CA GLY A 88 -18.08 -5.72 11.91
C GLY A 88 -19.30 -6.66 12.03
N ILE A 89 -20.51 -6.14 11.83
CA ILE A 89 -21.75 -6.94 11.83
C ILE A 89 -21.75 -7.94 10.68
N LEU A 90 -21.47 -7.48 9.45
CA LEU A 90 -21.44 -8.30 8.24
C LEU A 90 -20.50 -9.50 8.38
N LEU A 91 -19.27 -9.25 8.84
CA LEU A 91 -18.29 -10.31 9.00
C LEU A 91 -18.70 -11.31 10.09
N LYS A 92 -19.26 -10.83 11.20
CA LYS A 92 -19.74 -11.71 12.27
C LYS A 92 -20.87 -12.61 11.79
N GLU A 93 -21.91 -12.07 11.13
CA GLU A 93 -23.02 -12.84 10.57
C GLU A 93 -22.51 -13.88 9.55
N TYR A 94 -21.56 -13.50 8.70
CA TYR A 94 -20.93 -14.42 7.74
C TYR A 94 -20.16 -15.56 8.43
N GLN A 95 -19.39 -15.26 9.48
CA GLN A 95 -18.65 -16.27 10.26
C GLN A 95 -19.58 -17.20 11.04
N ASP A 96 -20.70 -16.68 11.52
CA ASP A 96 -21.74 -17.47 12.19
C ASP A 96 -22.55 -18.37 11.21
N GLY A 97 -22.31 -18.23 9.89
CA GLY A 97 -22.94 -19.02 8.84
C GLY A 97 -24.38 -18.60 8.53
N GLU A 98 -24.75 -17.34 8.84
CA GLU A 98 -26.11 -16.84 8.54
C GLU A 98 -26.35 -16.73 7.04
N PHE A 99 -25.29 -16.58 6.25
CA PHE A 99 -25.33 -16.63 4.78
C PHE A 99 -24.00 -17.11 4.21
N GLU A 100 -24.01 -17.56 2.96
CA GLU A 100 -22.83 -17.97 2.21
C GLU A 100 -22.19 -16.79 1.45
N ARG A 101 -20.93 -16.95 0.95
CA ARG A 101 -20.17 -15.94 0.22
C ARG A 101 -20.96 -15.18 -0.87
N PRO A 102 -21.82 -15.82 -1.70
CA PRO A 102 -22.61 -15.07 -2.68
C PRO A 102 -23.59 -14.07 -2.08
N GLY A 103 -23.97 -14.24 -0.82
CA GLY A 103 -24.84 -13.32 -0.08
C GLY A 103 -24.16 -12.07 0.49
N LEU A 104 -22.81 -12.04 0.53
CA LEU A 104 -22.06 -10.95 1.15
C LEU A 104 -22.43 -9.57 0.58
N SER A 105 -22.44 -9.42 -0.75
CA SER A 105 -22.73 -8.12 -1.39
C SER A 105 -24.16 -7.65 -1.12
N ALA A 106 -25.14 -8.55 -1.14
CA ALA A 106 -26.52 -8.21 -0.83
C ALA A 106 -26.65 -7.74 0.62
N ARG A 107 -26.04 -8.48 1.56
CA ARG A 107 -26.07 -8.12 2.98
C ARG A 107 -25.29 -6.86 3.29
N ALA A 108 -24.14 -6.63 2.63
CA ALA A 108 -23.38 -5.38 2.74
C ALA A 108 -24.25 -4.18 2.34
N ASN A 109 -24.96 -4.26 1.21
CA ASN A 109 -25.86 -3.20 0.75
C ASN A 109 -27.02 -2.89 1.70
N GLU A 110 -27.43 -3.86 2.54
CA GLU A 110 -28.46 -3.63 3.56
C GLU A 110 -27.89 -2.93 4.82
N LEU A 111 -26.63 -3.18 5.15
CA LEU A 111 -26.00 -2.68 6.38
C LEU A 111 -25.26 -1.36 6.19
N LEU A 112 -24.63 -1.16 5.03
CA LEU A 112 -23.82 0.01 4.76
C LEU A 112 -24.70 1.26 4.60
N PRO A 113 -24.22 2.43 5.07
CA PRO A 113 -24.94 3.69 4.88
C PRO A 113 -24.95 4.11 3.40
N GLU A 114 -25.92 4.93 3.01
CA GLU A 114 -26.08 5.42 1.62
C GLU A 114 -24.83 6.12 1.05
N TRP A 115 -24.01 6.72 1.92
CA TRP A 115 -22.77 7.39 1.53
C TRP A 115 -21.56 6.44 1.38
N ALA A 116 -21.71 5.15 1.69
CA ALA A 116 -20.62 4.17 1.68
C ALA A 116 -19.92 4.03 0.30
N ASP A 117 -20.69 4.16 -0.79
CA ASP A 117 -20.15 4.13 -2.16
C ASP A 117 -19.19 5.29 -2.46
N GLY A 118 -19.19 6.33 -1.64
CA GLY A 118 -18.26 7.45 -1.74
C GLY A 118 -16.94 7.24 -0.99
N VAL A 119 -16.75 6.12 -0.30
CA VAL A 119 -15.48 5.79 0.34
C VAL A 119 -14.48 5.31 -0.73
N GLU A 120 -13.38 6.06 -0.88
CA GLU A 120 -12.32 5.75 -1.84
C GLU A 120 -11.12 5.13 -1.13
N TYR A 121 -10.74 3.91 -1.51
CA TYR A 121 -9.52 3.30 -0.99
C TYR A 121 -8.32 3.65 -1.85
N VAL A 122 -7.27 4.19 -1.21
CA VAL A 122 -6.00 4.47 -1.87
C VAL A 122 -5.10 3.23 -1.80
N ASN A 123 -4.44 2.95 -2.90
CA ASN A 123 -3.60 1.79 -3.14
C ASN A 123 -2.36 1.75 -2.22
N ALA A 124 -2.49 1.18 -1.03
CA ALA A 124 -1.40 1.15 -0.06
C ALA A 124 -1.29 -0.15 0.74
N ARG A 125 -2.19 -1.12 0.53
CA ARG A 125 -2.17 -2.36 1.30
C ARG A 125 -0.94 -3.21 0.96
N GLY A 126 -0.45 -3.92 1.96
CA GLY A 126 0.62 -4.90 1.83
C GLY A 126 0.97 -5.42 3.19
N LEU A 127 0.95 -6.72 3.31
CA LEU A 127 1.12 -7.44 4.54
C LEU A 127 2.56 -7.36 5.03
N VAL A 128 2.74 -7.04 6.31
CA VAL A 128 4.04 -6.94 6.98
C VAL A 128 3.99 -7.76 8.26
N SER A 129 4.83 -8.77 8.36
CA SER A 129 4.93 -9.65 9.53
C SER A 129 5.53 -8.95 10.75
N PRO A 130 5.31 -9.45 11.97
CA PRO A 130 6.01 -8.98 13.17
C PRO A 130 7.53 -8.96 12.99
N GLY A 131 8.18 -7.93 13.52
CA GLY A 131 9.63 -7.74 13.39
C GLY A 131 10.08 -7.16 12.04
N ARG A 132 9.15 -6.84 11.13
CA ARG A 132 9.44 -6.31 9.81
C ARG A 132 8.96 -4.87 9.62
N SER A 133 9.55 -4.21 8.63
CA SER A 133 9.11 -2.92 8.12
C SER A 133 9.03 -2.95 6.60
N ALA A 134 8.03 -2.28 6.03
CA ALA A 134 7.92 -2.08 4.59
C ALA A 134 7.42 -0.68 4.28
N GLU A 135 7.72 -0.19 3.09
CA GLU A 135 7.37 1.15 2.66
C GLU A 135 6.36 1.11 1.51
N LYS A 136 5.52 2.13 1.47
CA LYS A 136 4.55 2.36 0.41
C LYS A 136 4.52 3.82 0.05
N THR A 137 4.65 4.11 -1.24
CA THR A 137 4.52 5.49 -1.71
C THR A 137 3.21 5.64 -2.46
N VAL A 138 2.38 6.56 -1.97
CA VAL A 138 1.06 6.85 -2.52
C VAL A 138 0.85 8.34 -2.70
N TYR A 139 -0.01 8.70 -3.64
CA TYR A 139 -0.47 10.08 -3.80
C TYR A 139 -1.76 10.28 -3.00
N LEU A 140 -1.74 11.21 -2.04
CA LEU A 140 -2.92 11.57 -1.26
C LEU A 140 -3.37 12.98 -1.63
N ALA A 141 -4.62 13.10 -2.12
CA ALA A 141 -5.28 14.38 -2.34
C ALA A 141 -5.78 14.96 -0.99
N PRO A 142 -6.02 16.28 -0.90
CA PRO A 142 -6.62 16.87 0.30
C PRO A 142 -7.93 16.20 0.69
N GLY A 143 -8.14 15.99 1.99
CA GLY A 143 -9.34 15.36 2.52
C GLY A 143 -9.16 14.71 3.87
N LEU A 144 -10.23 14.14 4.40
CA LEU A 144 -10.23 13.32 5.61
C LEU A 144 -10.10 11.86 5.23
N TYR A 145 -9.15 11.16 5.84
CA TYR A 145 -8.89 9.75 5.64
C TYR A 145 -8.99 8.98 6.95
N SER A 146 -9.21 7.68 6.83
CA SER A 146 -8.95 6.71 7.87
C SER A 146 -7.72 5.88 7.48
N VAL A 147 -6.82 5.65 8.44
CA VAL A 147 -5.71 4.69 8.32
C VAL A 147 -6.16 3.43 9.01
N ASP A 148 -6.32 2.33 8.27
CA ASP A 148 -7.00 1.12 8.72
C ASP A 148 -6.15 -0.14 8.53
N CYS A 149 -6.38 -1.16 9.39
CA CYS A 149 -5.88 -2.52 9.19
C CYS A 149 -7.05 -3.51 9.01
N TRP A 150 -7.06 -4.24 7.89
CA TRP A 150 -8.13 -5.20 7.54
C TRP A 150 -7.78 -6.66 7.84
N VAL A 151 -6.62 -6.92 8.43
CA VAL A 151 -6.28 -8.23 8.98
C VAL A 151 -7.27 -8.60 10.09
N LYS A 152 -7.45 -9.88 10.34
CA LYS A 152 -8.35 -10.39 11.37
C LYS A 152 -7.54 -11.02 12.51
N THR A 153 -8.01 -10.84 13.74
CA THR A 153 -7.49 -11.54 14.92
C THR A 153 -7.65 -13.07 14.78
N GLU A 154 -7.03 -13.84 15.64
CA GLU A 154 -7.23 -15.30 15.72
C GLU A 154 -8.71 -15.68 15.85
N ASP A 155 -9.53 -14.88 16.56
CA ASP A 155 -10.97 -15.07 16.70
C ASP A 155 -11.78 -14.56 15.49
N GLY A 156 -11.13 -13.95 14.49
CA GLY A 156 -11.75 -13.47 13.26
C GLY A 156 -12.35 -12.07 13.33
N ILE A 157 -12.02 -11.27 14.34
CA ILE A 157 -12.42 -9.86 14.45
C ILE A 157 -11.49 -9.03 13.54
N ILE A 158 -12.02 -8.14 12.72
CA ILE A 158 -11.19 -7.23 11.91
C ILE A 158 -10.44 -6.28 12.84
N HIS A 159 -9.13 -6.12 12.66
CA HIS A 159 -8.30 -5.20 13.45
C HIS A 159 -8.87 -3.77 13.45
N LEU A 160 -9.37 -3.31 12.31
CA LEU A 160 -10.11 -2.06 12.18
C LEU A 160 -11.24 -1.94 13.22
N THR A 161 -12.07 -2.98 13.38
CA THR A 161 -13.19 -2.98 14.35
C THR A 161 -12.70 -3.19 15.79
N ALA A 162 -11.52 -3.77 15.98
CA ALA A 162 -10.87 -3.89 17.30
C ALA A 162 -10.22 -2.57 17.75
N GLY A 163 -10.16 -1.54 16.89
CA GLY A 163 -9.63 -0.22 17.22
C GLY A 163 -8.38 0.17 16.40
N MET A 164 -7.91 -0.69 15.50
CA MET A 164 -6.74 -0.39 14.67
C MET A 164 -7.12 0.49 13.48
N THR A 165 -7.50 1.72 13.82
CA THR A 165 -7.93 2.77 12.90
C THR A 165 -7.59 4.14 13.45
N ARG A 166 -7.29 5.13 12.58
CA ARG A 166 -6.96 6.51 12.95
C ARG A 166 -7.42 7.51 11.91
N PRO A 167 -7.93 8.69 12.32
CA PRO A 167 -8.15 9.79 11.40
C PRO A 167 -6.82 10.37 10.93
N LEU A 168 -6.75 10.72 9.65
CA LEU A 168 -5.66 11.44 9.03
C LEU A 168 -6.24 12.55 8.15
N THR A 169 -5.88 13.79 8.44
CA THR A 169 -6.23 14.93 7.60
C THR A 169 -5.11 15.19 6.60
N ILE A 170 -5.43 15.18 5.32
CA ILE A 170 -4.52 15.63 4.26
C ILE A 170 -4.89 17.07 3.92
N THR A 171 -3.93 17.99 4.12
CA THR A 171 -4.14 19.44 3.93
C THR A 171 -3.96 19.85 2.47
N GLU A 172 -4.37 21.10 2.14
CA GLU A 172 -4.12 21.73 0.84
C GLU A 172 -2.63 22.09 0.61
N GLU A 173 -1.80 22.04 1.65
CA GLU A 173 -0.37 22.26 1.52
C GLU A 173 0.26 21.09 0.74
N SER A 174 1.21 21.42 -0.14
CA SER A 174 1.91 20.38 -0.93
C SER A 174 3.11 19.82 -0.18
N ALA A 175 3.27 18.51 -0.17
CA ALA A 175 4.48 17.83 0.29
C ALA A 175 5.71 18.20 -0.57
N ASN A 176 5.49 18.69 -1.79
CA ASN A 176 6.53 18.99 -2.79
C ASN A 176 7.48 17.79 -3.05
N SER A 177 6.98 16.58 -2.83
CA SER A 177 7.69 15.34 -3.13
C SER A 177 7.42 14.92 -4.58
N PRO A 178 8.42 14.46 -5.33
CA PRO A 178 8.22 13.94 -6.68
C PRO A 178 7.50 12.58 -6.62
N GLU A 179 7.00 12.15 -7.78
CA GLU A 179 6.63 10.74 -7.96
C GLU A 179 7.85 9.86 -7.67
N PRO A 180 7.69 8.70 -6.99
CA PRO A 180 8.81 7.90 -6.56
C PRO A 180 9.62 7.35 -7.74
N SER A 181 10.93 7.28 -7.57
CA SER A 181 11.79 6.45 -8.41
C SER A 181 11.84 5.04 -7.83
N PHE A 182 12.15 4.07 -8.68
CA PHE A 182 12.26 2.66 -8.29
C PHE A 182 13.45 2.04 -9.03
N ASP A 183 14.04 1.02 -8.42
CA ASP A 183 15.19 0.30 -8.98
C ASP A 183 14.74 -0.96 -9.76
N ASN A 184 13.59 -1.50 -9.40
CA ASN A 184 13.10 -2.77 -9.91
C ASN A 184 11.64 -2.65 -10.35
N SER A 185 11.19 -3.54 -11.24
CA SER A 185 9.81 -3.56 -11.69
C SER A 185 9.19 -4.96 -11.64
N ILE A 186 7.89 -4.97 -11.39
CA ILE A 186 7.06 -6.16 -11.42
C ILE A 186 5.89 -5.89 -12.36
N THR A 187 5.64 -6.81 -13.30
CA THR A 187 4.45 -6.77 -14.15
C THR A 187 3.62 -8.02 -13.88
N LEU A 188 2.37 -7.83 -13.51
CA LEU A 188 1.41 -8.91 -13.27
C LEU A 188 0.57 -9.11 -14.53
N HIS A 189 0.76 -10.26 -15.18
CA HIS A 189 -0.07 -10.77 -16.26
C HIS A 189 -1.10 -11.76 -15.71
N GLU A 190 -2.09 -12.13 -16.49
CA GLU A 190 -3.16 -13.04 -16.07
C GLU A 190 -2.63 -14.36 -15.46
N ASN A 191 -1.53 -14.90 -16.01
CA ASN A 191 -0.97 -16.19 -15.58
C ASN A 191 0.54 -16.15 -15.32
N GLU A 192 1.13 -14.97 -15.17
CA GLU A 192 2.58 -14.82 -15.03
C GLU A 192 2.93 -13.61 -14.15
N ILE A 193 3.97 -13.76 -13.34
CA ILE A 193 4.63 -12.68 -12.61
C ILE A 193 5.97 -12.42 -13.31
N ASP A 194 6.09 -11.31 -14.02
CA ASP A 194 7.36 -10.87 -14.60
C ASP A 194 8.05 -9.90 -13.64
N VAL A 195 9.31 -10.20 -13.31
CA VAL A 195 10.10 -9.43 -12.33
C VAL A 195 11.45 -9.09 -12.94
N ASP A 196 11.71 -7.79 -13.13
CA ASP A 196 13.01 -7.26 -13.50
C ASP A 196 13.74 -6.80 -12.22
N TRP A 197 14.49 -7.74 -11.65
CA TRP A 197 15.20 -7.59 -10.40
C TRP A 197 16.31 -8.65 -10.24
N ASN A 198 17.43 -8.25 -9.65
CA ASN A 198 18.46 -9.17 -9.18
C ASN A 198 18.17 -9.56 -7.73
N ALA A 199 17.82 -10.84 -7.51
CA ALA A 199 17.46 -11.35 -6.19
C ALA A 199 18.70 -11.40 -5.26
N GLU A 200 18.91 -10.34 -4.50
CA GLU A 200 19.99 -10.19 -3.53
C GLU A 200 19.49 -9.58 -2.22
N THR A 201 20.28 -9.71 -1.15
CA THR A 201 19.97 -9.05 0.13
C THR A 201 20.11 -7.55 0.02
N GLY A 202 19.37 -6.80 0.84
CA GLY A 202 19.39 -5.35 0.90
C GLY A 202 18.02 -4.72 0.78
N PHE A 203 18.03 -3.39 0.69
CA PHE A 203 16.83 -2.59 0.50
C PHE A 203 16.51 -2.45 -0.99
N HIS A 204 15.27 -2.76 -1.36
CA HIS A 204 14.80 -2.77 -2.75
C HIS A 204 13.52 -1.98 -2.90
N SER A 205 13.44 -1.17 -3.96
CA SER A 205 12.24 -0.45 -4.38
C SER A 205 11.66 -1.05 -5.66
N PHE A 206 10.33 -1.16 -5.70
CA PHE A 206 9.60 -1.78 -6.80
C PHE A 206 8.47 -0.88 -7.30
N ALA A 207 8.32 -0.82 -8.63
CA ALA A 207 7.09 -0.39 -9.26
C ALA A 207 6.31 -1.62 -9.76
N VAL A 208 5.06 -1.73 -9.37
CA VAL A 208 4.17 -2.82 -9.79
C VAL A 208 3.18 -2.30 -10.81
N ARG A 209 3.09 -2.98 -11.95
CA ARG A 209 2.07 -2.74 -13.00
C ARG A 209 1.19 -3.96 -13.11
N MET A 210 -0.07 -3.72 -13.35
CA MET A 210 -1.08 -4.76 -13.54
C MET A 210 -1.59 -4.67 -14.97
N GLU A 211 -1.38 -5.72 -15.76
CA GLU A 211 -1.90 -5.81 -17.12
C GLU A 211 -3.40 -6.11 -17.11
N ALA A 212 -4.05 -5.88 -18.25
CA ALA A 212 -5.45 -6.19 -18.41
C ALA A 212 -5.65 -7.71 -18.59
N ASP A 213 -6.72 -8.22 -18.00
CA ASP A 213 -7.27 -9.53 -18.35
C ASP A 213 -8.00 -9.51 -19.70
N SER A 214 -8.61 -10.64 -20.07
CA SER A 214 -9.38 -10.77 -21.31
C SER A 214 -10.64 -9.88 -21.36
N GLU A 215 -11.09 -9.34 -20.23
CA GLU A 215 -12.23 -8.42 -20.12
C GLU A 215 -11.80 -6.94 -20.04
N GLY A 216 -10.51 -6.65 -20.05
CA GLY A 216 -9.95 -5.30 -19.94
C GLY A 216 -9.91 -4.77 -18.49
N LYS A 217 -10.04 -5.65 -17.49
CA LYS A 217 -9.87 -5.33 -16.07
C LYS A 217 -8.45 -5.65 -15.63
N PRO A 218 -7.99 -5.11 -14.49
CA PRO A 218 -6.73 -5.57 -13.91
C PRO A 218 -6.76 -7.08 -13.70
N ALA A 219 -5.78 -7.80 -14.27
CA ALA A 219 -5.69 -9.26 -14.12
C ALA A 219 -5.61 -9.67 -12.65
N HIS A 220 -4.90 -8.89 -11.86
CA HIS A 220 -4.75 -9.06 -10.41
C HIS A 220 -4.78 -7.71 -9.70
N ASN A 221 -4.92 -7.76 -8.38
CA ASN A 221 -4.96 -6.55 -7.55
C ASN A 221 -3.95 -6.56 -6.39
N ASN A 222 -3.11 -7.56 -6.31
CA ASN A 222 -2.14 -7.68 -5.21
C ASN A 222 -0.90 -8.47 -5.62
N ILE A 223 0.20 -8.24 -4.92
CA ILE A 223 1.39 -9.09 -4.89
C ILE A 223 2.14 -8.88 -3.58
N HIS A 224 2.68 -9.95 -3.03
CA HIS A 224 3.47 -9.92 -1.79
C HIS A 224 4.76 -10.71 -1.95
N LEU A 225 5.80 -10.27 -1.23
CA LEU A 225 7.00 -11.05 -1.03
C LEU A 225 6.91 -11.81 0.30
N ILE A 226 7.11 -13.11 0.24
CA ILE A 226 7.17 -13.97 1.42
C ILE A 226 8.49 -14.72 1.48
N LYS A 227 8.98 -14.96 2.70
CA LYS A 227 10.07 -15.88 2.96
C LYS A 227 9.52 -17.30 3.08
N LEU A 228 10.22 -18.25 2.50
CA LEU A 228 9.85 -19.65 2.55
C LEU A 228 10.67 -20.38 3.61
N GLU A 229 9.99 -21.09 4.48
CA GLU A 229 10.55 -22.06 5.40
C GLU A 229 10.34 -23.47 4.85
N GLU A 230 11.01 -24.49 5.43
CA GLU A 230 10.98 -25.88 4.93
C GLU A 230 9.55 -26.45 4.82
N ASP A 231 8.63 -26.00 5.66
CA ASP A 231 7.23 -26.45 5.74
C ASP A 231 6.23 -25.47 5.15
N THR A 232 6.67 -24.37 4.54
CA THR A 232 5.77 -23.39 3.92
C THR A 232 4.96 -24.01 2.77
N ASN A 233 3.64 -23.99 2.89
CA ASN A 233 2.71 -24.44 1.87
C ASN A 233 2.08 -23.26 1.14
N LEU A 234 2.50 -23.02 -0.12
CA LEU A 234 2.03 -21.88 -0.92
C LEU A 234 0.52 -21.92 -1.23
N ASP A 235 -0.08 -23.13 -1.36
CA ASP A 235 -1.53 -23.25 -1.51
C ASP A 235 -2.27 -22.77 -0.26
N GLU A 236 -1.77 -23.12 0.93
CA GLU A 236 -2.36 -22.64 2.20
C GLU A 236 -2.18 -21.14 2.35
N VAL A 237 -1.03 -20.58 1.97
CA VAL A 237 -0.80 -19.13 1.95
C VAL A 237 -1.78 -18.43 1.01
N ASN A 238 -1.97 -18.93 -0.22
CA ASN A 238 -2.92 -18.36 -1.17
C ASN A 238 -4.38 -18.39 -0.63
N ILE A 239 -4.78 -19.52 -0.05
CA ILE A 239 -6.10 -19.66 0.57
C ILE A 239 -6.27 -18.69 1.75
N TRP A 240 -5.24 -18.56 2.59
CA TRP A 240 -5.22 -17.64 3.73
C TRP A 240 -5.28 -16.17 3.29
N MET A 241 -4.70 -15.81 2.17
CA MET A 241 -4.76 -14.45 1.63
C MET A 241 -6.16 -14.04 1.15
N ASP A 242 -7.09 -14.97 0.89
CA ASP A 242 -8.46 -14.65 0.50
C ASP A 242 -9.27 -14.10 1.69
N TRP A 243 -9.34 -12.76 1.78
CA TRP A 243 -10.04 -12.07 2.87
C TRP A 243 -11.50 -12.51 3.02
N TYR A 244 -12.16 -12.89 1.92
CA TYR A 244 -13.55 -13.34 1.94
C TYR A 244 -13.76 -14.77 2.45
N LYS A 245 -12.72 -15.52 2.76
CA LYS A 245 -12.84 -16.78 3.50
C LYS A 245 -12.96 -16.51 5.00
N VAL A 246 -13.70 -17.36 5.70
CA VAL A 246 -13.85 -17.26 7.16
C VAL A 246 -12.50 -17.29 7.86
N GLY A 247 -11.55 -18.13 7.41
CA GLY A 247 -10.17 -18.20 7.91
C GLY A 247 -9.20 -17.25 7.22
N GLY A 248 -9.66 -16.48 6.22
CA GLY A 248 -8.75 -15.64 5.41
C GLY A 248 -8.28 -14.38 6.15
N LEU A 249 -7.02 -14.03 5.95
CA LEU A 249 -6.27 -12.98 6.65
C LEU A 249 -6.44 -13.01 8.18
N ARG A 250 -6.54 -14.20 8.76
CA ARG A 250 -6.65 -14.39 10.20
C ARG A 250 -5.26 -14.65 10.79
N ALA A 251 -4.88 -13.91 11.82
CA ALA A 251 -3.62 -14.16 12.54
C ALA A 251 -3.64 -15.53 13.27
N PRO A 252 -2.51 -16.24 13.40
CA PRO A 252 -1.24 -15.91 12.78
C PRO A 252 -1.19 -16.21 11.28
N ALA A 253 -0.32 -15.53 10.54
CA ALA A 253 -0.10 -15.81 9.13
C ALA A 253 0.67 -17.13 8.91
N PRO A 254 0.40 -17.89 7.83
CA PRO A 254 1.08 -19.17 7.55
C PRO A 254 2.49 -19.01 6.96
N ALA A 255 2.94 -17.79 6.70
CA ALA A 255 4.28 -17.48 6.19
C ALA A 255 4.71 -16.09 6.68
N GLU A 256 6.00 -15.80 6.56
CA GLU A 256 6.56 -14.48 6.83
C GLU A 256 6.40 -13.57 5.61
N PHE A 257 5.64 -12.48 5.76
CA PHE A 257 5.41 -11.46 4.75
C PHE A 257 6.36 -10.28 4.97
N LEU A 258 7.18 -9.97 3.96
CA LEU A 258 8.13 -8.86 4.01
C LEU A 258 7.49 -7.54 3.54
N GLY A 259 6.43 -7.61 2.76
CA GLY A 259 5.76 -6.47 2.17
C GLY A 259 5.09 -6.85 0.85
N GLY A 260 4.64 -5.85 0.12
CA GLY A 260 3.93 -6.02 -1.14
C GLY A 260 2.92 -4.90 -1.37
N VAL A 261 2.00 -5.09 -2.27
CA VAL A 261 0.90 -4.15 -2.52
C VAL A 261 -0.41 -4.88 -2.72
N SER A 262 -1.50 -4.21 -2.37
CA SER A 262 -2.85 -4.56 -2.82
C SER A 262 -3.57 -3.27 -3.21
N THR A 263 -4.20 -3.26 -4.37
CA THR A 263 -4.86 -2.08 -4.94
C THR A 263 -6.24 -2.44 -5.48
N TYR A 264 -7.17 -1.49 -5.45
CA TYR A 264 -8.52 -1.66 -6.00
C TYR A 264 -8.76 -0.81 -7.25
N ASP A 265 -7.93 0.24 -7.47
CA ASP A 265 -8.15 1.26 -8.48
C ASP A 265 -7.05 1.27 -9.56
N ALA A 266 -6.32 0.15 -9.73
CA ALA A 266 -5.33 0.05 -10.78
C ALA A 266 -5.98 0.20 -12.16
N ILE A 267 -5.42 1.09 -12.97
CA ILE A 267 -5.75 1.18 -14.40
C ILE A 267 -4.76 0.28 -15.14
N PRO A 268 -5.23 -0.79 -15.80
CA PRO A 268 -4.34 -1.75 -16.44
C PRO A 268 -3.37 -1.07 -17.42
N GLY A 269 -2.07 -1.39 -17.27
CA GLY A 269 -1.00 -0.88 -18.12
C GLY A 269 -0.61 0.59 -17.92
N GLU A 270 -1.42 1.41 -17.24
CA GLU A 270 -1.19 2.85 -17.12
C GLU A 270 -0.62 3.28 -15.78
N SER A 271 -1.13 2.73 -14.67
CA SER A 271 -0.70 3.12 -13.33
C SER A 271 0.32 2.17 -12.75
N ALA A 272 1.27 2.70 -11.97
CA ALA A 272 2.16 1.90 -11.15
C ALA A 272 1.82 2.12 -9.66
N THR A 273 1.99 1.07 -8.87
CA THR A 273 1.96 1.13 -7.42
C THR A 273 3.36 0.88 -6.89
N TYR A 274 3.78 1.64 -5.89
CA TYR A 274 5.16 1.65 -5.42
C TYR A 274 5.27 1.12 -4.00
N PHE A 275 6.24 0.21 -3.79
CA PHE A 275 6.61 -0.23 -2.46
C PHE A 275 8.10 -0.49 -2.37
N SER A 276 8.62 -0.51 -1.13
CA SER A 276 10.00 -0.89 -0.86
C SER A 276 10.06 -1.76 0.40
N LEU A 277 11.04 -2.63 0.45
CA LEU A 277 11.27 -3.53 1.58
C LEU A 277 12.74 -3.90 1.69
N GLU A 278 13.12 -4.45 2.82
CA GLU A 278 14.45 -4.99 3.07
C GLU A 278 14.42 -6.52 3.10
N ILE A 279 15.38 -7.13 2.42
CA ILE A 279 15.68 -8.56 2.51
C ILE A 279 16.99 -8.68 3.26
N ASP A 280 16.93 -9.07 4.52
CA ASP A 280 18.04 -9.02 5.46
C ASP A 280 18.91 -10.29 5.45
N GLU A 281 18.44 -11.38 4.86
CA GLU A 281 19.18 -12.64 4.85
C GLU A 281 19.01 -13.44 3.54
N PRO A 282 20.04 -14.23 3.15
CA PRO A 282 19.91 -15.18 2.06
C PRO A 282 18.88 -16.27 2.40
N GLY A 283 18.21 -16.79 1.38
CA GLY A 283 17.21 -17.83 1.58
C GLY A 283 16.31 -18.06 0.36
N GLU A 284 15.30 -18.88 0.55
CA GLU A 284 14.27 -19.11 -0.45
C GLU A 284 13.06 -18.20 -0.21
N TYR A 285 12.56 -17.59 -1.27
CA TYR A 285 11.48 -16.60 -1.24
C TYR A 285 10.48 -16.88 -2.36
N ALA A 286 9.29 -16.31 -2.22
CA ALA A 286 8.30 -16.31 -3.30
C ALA A 286 7.62 -14.95 -3.45
N TRP A 287 7.47 -14.53 -4.69
CA TRP A 287 6.41 -13.60 -5.07
C TRP A 287 5.10 -14.38 -5.15
N ILE A 288 4.07 -13.93 -4.45
CA ILE A 288 2.76 -14.58 -4.41
C ILE A 288 1.65 -13.56 -4.68
N VAL A 289 0.72 -13.93 -5.53
CA VAL A 289 -0.52 -13.21 -5.85
C VAL A 289 -1.68 -14.03 -5.31
N GLN A 290 -2.58 -13.40 -4.57
CA GLN A 290 -3.82 -14.08 -4.15
C GLN A 290 -4.73 -14.21 -5.38
N VAL A 291 -5.07 -15.43 -5.70
CA VAL A 291 -5.99 -15.81 -6.78
C VAL A 291 -7.10 -16.73 -6.24
N PRO A 292 -8.23 -16.87 -6.95
CA PRO A 292 -9.28 -17.82 -6.56
C PRO A 292 -8.77 -19.25 -6.41
N GLU A 293 -9.51 -20.07 -5.65
CA GLU A 293 -9.18 -21.50 -5.45
C GLU A 293 -9.05 -22.25 -6.77
N GLY A 294 -7.99 -23.06 -6.87
CA GLY A 294 -7.68 -23.88 -8.05
C GLY A 294 -6.75 -23.21 -9.04
N GLU A 295 -6.50 -21.92 -8.88
CA GLU A 295 -5.48 -21.19 -9.61
C GLU A 295 -4.27 -20.96 -8.71
N GLN A 296 -3.08 -20.95 -9.30
CA GLN A 296 -1.82 -20.78 -8.59
C GLN A 296 -0.99 -19.74 -9.33
N LEU A 297 -0.64 -18.66 -8.65
CA LEU A 297 0.20 -17.62 -9.20
C LEU A 297 1.25 -17.19 -8.18
N TRP A 298 2.41 -17.86 -8.25
CA TRP A 298 3.60 -17.51 -7.48
C TRP A 298 4.87 -17.83 -8.26
N ARG A 299 5.95 -17.19 -7.88
CA ARG A 299 7.28 -17.39 -8.44
C ARG A 299 8.29 -17.51 -7.32
N THR A 300 8.87 -18.71 -7.13
CA THR A 300 9.93 -18.96 -6.15
C THR A 300 11.30 -18.62 -6.71
N PHE A 301 12.20 -18.20 -5.84
CA PHE A 301 13.59 -17.86 -6.18
C PHE A 301 14.47 -17.87 -4.92
N ASN A 302 15.81 -17.89 -5.14
CA ASN A 302 16.78 -17.84 -4.07
C ASN A 302 17.44 -16.46 -4.04
N VAL A 303 17.54 -15.87 -2.85
CA VAL A 303 18.34 -14.69 -2.54
C VAL A 303 19.71 -15.12 -2.05
N GLN A 304 20.77 -14.44 -2.54
CA GLN A 304 22.17 -14.74 -2.22
C GLN A 304 22.76 -13.69 -1.26
#